data_9413d10b28a4e640746ce3b59813cb98
#
_entry.id   9413d10b28a4e640746ce3b59813cb98
#
_cell.length_a   1.000
_cell.length_b   1.000
_cell.length_c   1.000
_cell.angle_alpha   90.00
_cell.angle_beta   90.00
_cell.angle_gamma   90.00
#
_symmetry.space_group_name_H-M   'P 1'
#
loop_
_entity.id
_entity.type
_entity.pdbx_description
1 polymer ?
#
loop_
_entity_poly.entity_id
_entity_poly.type
_entity_poly.pdbx_seq_one_letter_code
_entity_poly.pdbx_strand_id
1 'polypeptide(L)'
;NENYHHGMQCFSILAGNIPGQLVGSAPNAQFLLYQSEDVSSESPVEEQYWIAAAERADSAGADVISTSLGYNTFDNPVFDYTYADMNGHTTPIAIAAGLAAKKGMIVLAAAGNEGDDDWHYITTPADADSILSVAAIDVSGNIAPFSSFGPSSDGRVDPTSASVGSGTALSSTTGPIDVGSGTSFVTPNLAGLVTCLWQAFPDFNIMVIITAVE
;
A
#
# COMPACT_ATOMS: atom_id res chain seq x y z
N ASN A 1 15.06 1.14 -17.29
CA ASN A 1 15.46 1.58 -15.96
C ASN A 1 14.59 0.83 -14.94
N GLU A 2 15.17 -0.14 -14.24
CA GLU A 2 14.43 -1.07 -13.36
C GLU A 2 13.79 -0.35 -12.17
N ASN A 3 14.34 0.79 -11.76
CA ASN A 3 13.89 1.59 -10.62
C ASN A 3 12.42 2.07 -10.67
N TYR A 4 11.79 2.07 -11.84
CA TYR A 4 10.40 2.55 -11.97
C TYR A 4 9.40 1.44 -12.30
N HIS A 5 9.90 0.22 -12.43
CA HIS A 5 9.10 -0.88 -12.97
C HIS A 5 7.89 -1.18 -12.07
N HIS A 6 8.16 -1.45 -10.81
CA HIS A 6 7.12 -1.78 -9.83
C HIS A 6 6.13 -0.62 -9.61
N GLY A 7 6.65 0.61 -9.42
CA GLY A 7 5.79 1.78 -9.25
C GLY A 7 4.91 2.07 -10.47
N MET A 8 5.42 1.85 -11.68
CA MET A 8 4.64 1.96 -12.91
C MET A 8 3.53 0.89 -12.98
N GLN A 9 3.81 -0.35 -12.57
CA GLN A 9 2.82 -1.41 -12.51
C GLN A 9 1.71 -1.05 -11.53
N CYS A 10 2.04 -0.63 -10.31
CA CYS A 10 1.08 -0.17 -9.30
C CYS A 10 0.25 1.02 -9.84
N PHE A 11 0.91 2.00 -10.44
CA PHE A 11 0.24 3.17 -11.01
C PHE A 11 -0.72 2.80 -12.15
N SER A 12 -0.39 1.80 -12.97
CA SER A 12 -1.25 1.35 -14.05
C SER A 12 -2.59 0.77 -13.57
N ILE A 13 -2.61 0.19 -12.37
CA ILE A 13 -3.82 -0.35 -11.74
C ILE A 13 -4.76 0.77 -11.27
N LEU A 14 -4.19 1.91 -10.88
CA LEU A 14 -4.95 3.12 -10.53
C LEU A 14 -5.40 3.91 -11.76
N ALA A 15 -4.47 4.24 -12.63
CA ALA A 15 -4.57 5.29 -13.63
C ALA A 15 -4.61 4.77 -15.08
N GLY A 16 -4.45 3.47 -15.30
CA GLY A 16 -4.51 2.88 -16.65
C GLY A 16 -5.79 3.30 -17.35
N ASN A 17 -5.70 3.69 -18.62
CA ASN A 17 -6.88 4.10 -19.39
C ASN A 17 -6.75 3.68 -20.86
N ILE A 18 -6.75 2.37 -21.08
CA ILE A 18 -6.74 1.74 -22.42
C ILE A 18 -8.05 0.94 -22.54
N PRO A 19 -9.12 1.54 -23.09
CA PRO A 19 -10.44 0.90 -23.17
C PRO A 19 -10.39 -0.48 -23.83
N GLY A 20 -11.01 -1.47 -23.17
CA GLY A 20 -11.03 -2.86 -23.62
C GLY A 20 -9.76 -3.66 -23.33
N GLN A 21 -8.73 -3.06 -22.71
CA GLN A 21 -7.49 -3.74 -22.33
C GLN A 21 -7.17 -3.56 -20.85
N LEU A 22 -6.92 -2.32 -20.40
CA LEU A 22 -6.61 -2.00 -19.01
C LEU A 22 -7.26 -0.66 -18.65
N VAL A 23 -8.23 -0.70 -17.75
CA VAL A 23 -8.82 0.49 -17.14
C VAL A 23 -8.60 0.41 -15.64
N GLY A 24 -7.87 1.36 -15.10
CA GLY A 24 -7.57 1.45 -13.68
C GLY A 24 -8.81 1.82 -12.85
N SER A 25 -8.70 1.66 -11.56
CA SER A 25 -9.81 1.88 -10.61
C SER A 25 -10.19 3.35 -10.43
N ALA A 26 -9.26 4.30 -10.72
CA ALA A 26 -9.51 5.75 -10.65
C ALA A 26 -8.81 6.52 -11.80
N PRO A 27 -9.08 6.22 -13.09
CA PRO A 27 -8.30 6.74 -14.22
C PRO A 27 -8.42 8.25 -14.43
N ASN A 28 -9.40 8.89 -13.81
CA ASN A 28 -9.64 10.34 -13.93
C ASN A 28 -9.22 11.13 -12.69
N ALA A 29 -8.60 10.48 -11.68
CA ALA A 29 -8.06 11.17 -10.52
C ALA A 29 -6.82 12.01 -10.88
N GLN A 30 -6.44 12.93 -10.03
CA GLN A 30 -5.16 13.63 -10.11
C GLN A 30 -4.13 12.88 -9.27
N PHE A 31 -2.91 12.80 -9.75
CA PHE A 31 -1.87 11.99 -9.12
C PHE A 31 -0.63 12.82 -8.80
N LEU A 32 -0.08 12.58 -7.61
CA LEU A 32 1.26 12.99 -7.21
C LEU A 32 2.10 11.71 -7.10
N LEU A 33 3.21 11.64 -7.84
CA LEU A 33 4.07 10.46 -7.86
C LEU A 33 5.39 10.80 -7.18
N TYR A 34 5.79 9.97 -6.23
CA TYR A 34 7.03 10.11 -5.48
C TYR A 34 7.86 8.83 -5.60
N GLN A 35 9.15 8.97 -5.77
CA GLN A 35 10.10 7.87 -5.68
C GLN A 35 10.72 7.89 -4.27
N SER A 36 10.45 6.86 -3.48
CA SER A 36 10.99 6.67 -2.14
C SER A 36 12.01 5.55 -2.07
N GLU A 37 12.05 4.68 -3.08
CA GLU A 37 12.88 3.47 -3.08
C GLU A 37 14.11 3.61 -3.97
N ASP A 38 15.24 3.10 -3.49
CA ASP A 38 16.45 2.83 -4.25
C ASP A 38 16.64 1.33 -4.39
N VAL A 39 16.23 0.76 -5.52
CA VAL A 39 16.28 -0.70 -5.76
C VAL A 39 17.69 -1.30 -5.73
N SER A 40 18.72 -0.52 -5.52
CA SER A 40 20.11 -0.98 -5.36
C SER A 40 20.49 -1.29 -3.91
N SER A 41 19.66 -0.89 -2.94
CA SER A 41 19.89 -1.09 -1.51
C SER A 41 18.56 -1.10 -0.75
N GLU A 42 18.52 -1.78 0.38
CA GLU A 42 17.42 -1.75 1.33
C GLU A 42 17.91 -1.13 2.63
N SER A 43 17.50 0.12 2.90
CA SER A 43 18.03 0.86 4.04
C SER A 43 16.98 1.74 4.74
N PRO A 44 17.10 2.00 6.05
CA PRO A 44 16.13 2.82 6.80
C PRO A 44 15.94 4.25 6.28
N VAL A 45 16.82 4.73 5.39
CA VAL A 45 16.67 6.06 4.79
C VAL A 45 15.45 6.14 3.87
N GLU A 46 15.00 5.01 3.33
CA GLU A 46 13.83 4.94 2.44
C GLU A 46 12.56 5.25 3.20
N GLU A 47 12.45 4.86 4.47
CA GLU A 47 11.37 5.34 5.34
C GLU A 47 11.35 6.88 5.44
N GLN A 48 12.53 7.52 5.52
CA GLN A 48 12.63 8.99 5.56
C GLN A 48 12.21 9.63 4.22
N TYR A 49 12.50 8.99 3.09
CA TYR A 49 12.03 9.45 1.79
C TYR A 49 10.51 9.35 1.69
N TRP A 50 9.93 8.24 2.19
CA TRP A 50 8.48 8.10 2.25
C TRP A 50 7.84 9.19 3.15
N ILE A 51 8.39 9.45 4.32
CA ILE A 51 7.92 10.50 5.25
C ILE A 51 7.93 11.87 4.56
N ALA A 52 9.03 12.23 3.90
CA ALA A 52 9.14 13.48 3.16
C ALA A 52 8.12 13.57 2.01
N ALA A 53 7.85 12.45 1.34
CA ALA A 53 6.83 12.37 0.30
C ALA A 53 5.42 12.57 0.88
N ALA A 54 5.11 11.95 2.03
CA ALA A 54 3.83 12.11 2.72
C ALA A 54 3.60 13.56 3.20
N GLU A 55 4.63 14.20 3.77
CA GLU A 55 4.58 15.63 4.14
C GLU A 55 4.35 16.52 2.92
N ARG A 56 4.99 16.21 1.80
CA ARG A 56 4.81 16.95 0.56
C ARG A 56 3.41 16.73 -0.01
N ALA A 57 2.88 15.51 0.07
CA ALA A 57 1.52 15.18 -0.35
C ALA A 57 0.47 15.96 0.48
N ASP A 58 0.60 15.98 1.81
CA ASP A 58 -0.25 16.78 2.71
C ASP A 58 -0.22 18.27 2.30
N SER A 59 0.98 18.84 2.12
CA SER A 59 1.11 20.24 1.72
C SER A 59 0.57 20.56 0.32
N ALA A 60 0.43 19.57 -0.53
CA ALA A 60 -0.15 19.69 -1.86
C ALA A 60 -1.68 19.47 -1.88
N GLY A 61 -2.24 19.03 -0.76
CA GLY A 61 -3.67 18.76 -0.61
C GLY A 61 -4.08 17.39 -1.17
N ALA A 62 -3.25 16.37 -1.02
CA ALA A 62 -3.62 15.00 -1.37
C ALA A 62 -4.66 14.44 -0.40
N ASP A 63 -5.63 13.72 -0.93
CA ASP A 63 -6.72 13.09 -0.17
C ASP A 63 -6.37 11.64 0.22
N VAL A 64 -5.65 10.92 -0.66
CA VAL A 64 -5.37 9.48 -0.52
C VAL A 64 -3.89 9.22 -0.77
N ILE A 65 -3.28 8.39 0.09
CA ILE A 65 -1.94 7.84 -0.11
C ILE A 65 -2.07 6.34 -0.39
N SER A 66 -1.50 5.88 -1.50
CA SER A 66 -1.40 4.45 -1.85
C SER A 66 0.05 4.01 -1.75
N THR A 67 0.35 3.10 -0.83
CA THR A 67 1.70 2.66 -0.48
C THR A 67 1.85 1.17 -0.74
N SER A 68 2.62 0.82 -1.77
CA SER A 68 2.86 -0.58 -2.18
C SER A 68 4.30 -0.99 -1.86
N LEU A 69 4.74 -0.74 -0.64
CA LEU A 69 6.05 -1.08 -0.10
C LEU A 69 5.91 -1.51 1.36
N GLY A 70 6.95 -2.12 1.90
CA GLY A 70 6.98 -2.50 3.30
C GLY A 70 8.37 -2.94 3.74
N TYR A 71 8.68 -2.74 5.02
CA TYR A 71 9.99 -3.02 5.59
C TYR A 71 9.88 -3.95 6.79
N ASN A 72 10.82 -4.90 6.87
CA ASN A 72 11.07 -5.74 8.04
C ASN A 72 12.57 -6.05 8.19
N THR A 73 13.30 -6.16 7.07
CA THR A 73 14.74 -6.44 7.03
C THR A 73 15.45 -5.44 6.14
N PHE A 74 16.73 -5.21 6.41
CA PHE A 74 17.57 -4.26 5.69
C PHE A 74 18.92 -4.91 5.31
N ASP A 75 19.65 -4.31 4.38
CA ASP A 75 20.99 -4.75 3.97
C ASP A 75 21.96 -4.88 5.17
N ASN A 76 21.81 -4.01 6.16
CA ASN A 76 22.53 -4.13 7.43
C ASN A 76 21.57 -4.66 8.50
N PRO A 77 21.71 -5.92 8.94
CA PRO A 77 20.79 -6.55 9.90
C PRO A 77 20.72 -5.88 11.29
N VAL A 78 21.60 -4.93 11.59
CA VAL A 78 21.49 -4.15 12.83
C VAL A 78 20.25 -3.26 12.86
N PHE A 79 19.67 -3.00 11.71
CA PHE A 79 18.46 -2.20 11.53
C PHE A 79 17.20 -3.04 11.37
N ASP A 80 17.32 -4.37 11.25
CA ASP A 80 16.17 -5.25 11.07
C ASP A 80 15.14 -5.06 12.18
N TYR A 81 13.89 -5.03 11.79
CA TYR A 81 12.79 -5.03 12.73
C TYR A 81 12.47 -6.45 13.19
N THR A 82 11.88 -6.53 14.35
CA THR A 82 11.27 -7.75 14.89
C THR A 82 9.77 -7.64 14.81
N TYR A 83 9.04 -8.75 14.94
CA TYR A 83 7.59 -8.71 14.99
C TYR A 83 7.07 -7.77 16.10
N ALA A 84 7.76 -7.66 17.22
CA ALA A 84 7.38 -6.75 18.30
C ALA A 84 7.36 -5.26 17.88
N ASP A 85 8.05 -4.91 16.82
CA ASP A 85 8.09 -3.54 16.28
C ASP A 85 6.89 -3.22 15.39
N MET A 86 6.16 -4.25 14.91
CA MET A 86 4.95 -4.12 14.08
C MET A 86 3.72 -3.76 14.94
N ASN A 87 3.75 -2.61 15.59
CA ASN A 87 2.74 -2.14 16.56
C ASN A 87 2.16 -0.75 16.24
N GLY A 88 2.53 -0.16 15.09
CA GLY A 88 2.10 1.16 14.65
C GLY A 88 2.76 2.36 15.35
N HIS A 89 3.63 2.11 16.32
CA HIS A 89 4.21 3.15 17.17
C HIS A 89 5.73 3.10 17.29
N THR A 90 6.38 2.09 16.73
CA THR A 90 7.83 1.89 16.82
C THR A 90 8.55 2.38 15.58
N THR A 91 8.10 1.98 14.41
CA THR A 91 8.79 2.32 13.16
C THR A 91 8.48 3.76 12.71
N PRO A 92 9.46 4.51 12.20
CA PRO A 92 9.25 5.89 11.77
C PRO A 92 8.14 6.02 10.72
N ILE A 93 8.10 5.10 9.75
CA ILE A 93 7.13 5.13 8.66
C ILE A 93 5.70 4.84 9.15
N ALA A 94 5.49 3.90 10.09
CA ALA A 94 4.16 3.63 10.65
C ALA A 94 3.65 4.84 11.45
N ILE A 95 4.51 5.46 12.27
CA ILE A 95 4.17 6.70 12.98
C ILE A 95 3.74 7.78 12.00
N ALA A 96 4.48 7.96 10.91
CA ALA A 96 4.18 8.97 9.90
C ALA A 96 2.88 8.65 9.14
N ALA A 97 2.61 7.37 8.82
CA ALA A 97 1.37 6.95 8.18
C ALA A 97 0.15 7.25 9.07
N GLY A 98 0.23 6.93 10.37
CA GLY A 98 -0.80 7.30 11.33
C GLY A 98 -0.97 8.82 11.53
N LEU A 99 0.12 9.60 11.43
CA LEU A 99 0.04 11.06 11.43
C LEU A 99 -0.63 11.61 10.17
N ALA A 100 -0.35 11.03 9.00
CA ALA A 100 -1.01 11.39 7.75
C ALA A 100 -2.52 11.14 7.82
N ALA A 101 -2.93 9.99 8.39
CA ALA A 101 -4.34 9.69 8.64
C ALA A 101 -4.98 10.69 9.61
N LYS A 102 -4.31 11.06 10.69
CA LYS A 102 -4.79 12.09 11.65
C LYS A 102 -4.94 13.47 11.02
N LYS A 103 -4.23 13.77 9.95
CA LYS A 103 -4.38 15.02 9.19
C LYS A 103 -5.54 14.98 8.19
N GLY A 104 -6.18 13.85 8.01
CA GLY A 104 -7.37 13.69 7.17
C GLY A 104 -7.10 13.03 5.82
N MET A 105 -5.93 12.46 5.59
CA MET A 105 -5.66 11.64 4.41
C MET A 105 -6.07 10.19 4.67
N ILE A 106 -6.61 9.50 3.68
CA ILE A 106 -6.79 8.05 3.73
C ILE A 106 -5.50 7.40 3.27
N VAL A 107 -4.84 6.67 4.16
CA VAL A 107 -3.61 5.95 3.85
C VAL A 107 -3.93 4.47 3.65
N LEU A 108 -3.48 3.91 2.53
CA LEU A 108 -3.53 2.48 2.25
C LEU A 108 -2.10 1.93 2.17
N ALA A 109 -1.83 0.83 2.85
CA ALA A 109 -0.55 0.16 2.84
C ALA A 109 -0.71 -1.33 2.51
N ALA A 110 0.19 -1.85 1.67
CA ALA A 110 0.25 -3.28 1.37
C ALA A 110 0.65 -4.06 2.63
N ALA A 111 -0.05 -5.15 2.91
CA ALA A 111 0.21 -5.96 4.10
C ALA A 111 1.61 -6.60 4.12
N GLY A 112 2.20 -6.83 2.94
CA GLY A 112 3.44 -7.57 2.74
C GLY A 112 3.19 -8.87 1.98
N ASN A 113 4.26 -9.49 1.51
CA ASN A 113 4.22 -10.73 0.72
C ASN A 113 4.97 -11.88 1.40
N GLU A 114 5.04 -11.87 2.73
CA GLU A 114 5.82 -12.77 3.58
C GLU A 114 4.94 -13.88 4.19
N GLY A 115 3.68 -14.06 3.71
CA GLY A 115 2.72 -14.98 4.29
C GLY A 115 3.16 -16.45 4.29
N ASP A 116 3.92 -16.88 3.31
CA ASP A 116 4.52 -18.22 3.16
C ASP A 116 6.03 -18.26 3.47
N ASP A 117 6.61 -17.15 3.97
CA ASP A 117 7.98 -17.04 4.46
C ASP A 117 8.06 -17.20 5.98
N ASP A 118 9.30 -17.30 6.51
CA ASP A 118 9.56 -17.41 7.95
C ASP A 118 9.07 -16.20 8.75
N TRP A 119 9.01 -15.01 8.13
CA TRP A 119 8.47 -13.81 8.77
C TRP A 119 6.97 -13.90 8.98
N HIS A 120 6.21 -14.34 8.02
CA HIS A 120 4.77 -14.61 8.03
C HIS A 120 3.85 -13.39 8.24
N TYR A 121 4.25 -12.42 9.03
CA TYR A 121 3.42 -11.31 9.49
C TYR A 121 3.45 -10.09 8.55
N ILE A 122 2.58 -9.12 8.86
CA ILE A 122 2.57 -7.82 8.18
C ILE A 122 3.92 -7.12 8.32
N THR A 123 4.22 -6.25 7.36
CA THR A 123 5.40 -5.38 7.36
C THR A 123 4.99 -3.93 7.59
N THR A 124 5.90 -3.11 8.15
CA THR A 124 5.62 -1.67 8.32
C THR A 124 5.64 -0.98 6.94
N PRO A 125 4.73 -0.03 6.62
CA PRO A 125 3.81 0.68 7.52
C PRO A 125 2.40 0.07 7.64
N ALA A 126 2.16 -1.17 7.19
CA ALA A 126 0.81 -1.76 7.26
C ALA A 126 0.29 -1.91 8.70
N ASP A 127 1.19 -1.95 9.69
CA ASP A 127 0.88 -1.96 11.12
C ASP A 127 0.43 -0.60 11.69
N ALA A 128 0.42 0.47 10.90
CA ALA A 128 0.09 1.80 11.38
C ALA A 128 -1.38 1.90 11.84
N ASP A 129 -1.63 2.79 12.81
CA ASP A 129 -2.96 3.03 13.33
C ASP A 129 -3.80 3.90 12.37
N SER A 130 -5.10 3.59 12.28
CA SER A 130 -6.09 4.38 11.51
C SER A 130 -5.84 4.45 10.00
N ILE A 131 -5.24 3.42 9.44
CA ILE A 131 -5.03 3.25 7.99
C ILE A 131 -5.75 1.99 7.49
N LEU A 132 -5.82 1.81 6.18
CA LEU A 132 -6.23 0.56 5.54
C LEU A 132 -4.99 -0.28 5.23
N SER A 133 -4.75 -1.35 5.96
CA SER A 133 -3.80 -2.39 5.61
C SER A 133 -4.46 -3.42 4.70
N VAL A 134 -3.81 -3.78 3.59
CA VAL A 134 -4.48 -4.46 2.47
C VAL A 134 -3.86 -5.81 2.20
N ALA A 135 -4.62 -6.89 2.48
CA ALA A 135 -4.27 -8.27 2.15
C ALA A 135 -4.65 -8.64 0.72
N ALA A 136 -4.00 -9.68 0.19
CA ALA A 136 -4.32 -10.24 -1.12
C ALA A 136 -5.15 -11.52 -1.01
N ILE A 137 -6.23 -11.59 -1.80
CA ILE A 137 -7.03 -12.81 -2.00
C ILE A 137 -7.03 -13.20 -3.48
N ASP A 138 -7.44 -14.44 -3.76
CA ASP A 138 -7.74 -14.91 -5.11
C ASP A 138 -9.18 -14.54 -5.53
N VAL A 139 -9.53 -14.81 -6.78
CA VAL A 139 -10.89 -14.56 -7.32
C VAL A 139 -11.98 -15.40 -6.66
N SER A 140 -11.62 -16.42 -5.90
CA SER A 140 -12.55 -17.28 -5.15
C SER A 140 -12.74 -16.80 -3.71
N GLY A 141 -12.04 -15.74 -3.29
CA GLY A 141 -12.08 -15.18 -1.95
C GLY A 141 -11.17 -15.89 -0.93
N ASN A 142 -10.27 -16.77 -1.38
CA ASN A 142 -9.28 -17.36 -0.49
C ASN A 142 -8.07 -16.44 -0.35
N ILE A 143 -7.48 -16.41 0.86
CA ILE A 143 -6.23 -15.68 1.08
C ILE A 143 -5.14 -16.19 0.13
N ALA A 144 -4.42 -15.30 -0.51
CA ALA A 144 -3.27 -15.67 -1.33
C ALA A 144 -2.12 -16.14 -0.40
N PRO A 145 -1.47 -17.29 -0.67
CA PRO A 145 -0.45 -17.84 0.24
C PRO A 145 0.65 -16.86 0.62
N PHE A 146 1.06 -16.03 -0.31
CA PHE A 146 2.09 -15.01 -0.08
C PHE A 146 1.62 -13.84 0.79
N SER A 147 0.31 -13.58 0.89
CA SER A 147 -0.18 -12.41 1.63
C SER A 147 0.16 -12.51 3.11
N SER A 148 0.85 -11.50 3.63
CA SER A 148 1.19 -11.42 5.04
C SER A 148 -0.04 -11.42 5.94
N PHE A 149 0.12 -11.99 7.14
CA PHE A 149 -0.93 -12.19 8.13
C PHE A 149 -0.78 -11.24 9.31
N GLY A 150 -1.89 -10.99 9.99
CA GLY A 150 -1.92 -10.40 11.31
C GLY A 150 -1.92 -11.44 12.44
N PRO A 151 -2.19 -10.98 13.63
CA PRO A 151 -2.47 -9.58 14.02
C PRO A 151 -1.22 -8.70 13.97
N SER A 152 -1.36 -7.39 14.18
CA SER A 152 -0.24 -6.55 14.58
C SER A 152 0.26 -6.97 15.97
N SER A 153 1.50 -6.63 16.33
CA SER A 153 2.10 -7.14 17.57
C SER A 153 1.46 -6.60 18.85
N ASP A 154 0.69 -5.53 18.76
CA ASP A 154 -0.13 -4.99 19.84
C ASP A 154 -1.55 -5.61 19.89
N GLY A 155 -1.84 -6.57 18.99
CA GLY A 155 -3.06 -7.37 18.98
C GLY A 155 -4.24 -6.78 18.22
N ARG A 156 -4.04 -5.71 17.44
CA ARG A 156 -5.07 -5.20 16.51
C ARG A 156 -5.29 -6.17 15.36
N VAL A 157 -6.50 -6.16 14.81
CA VAL A 157 -6.82 -6.89 13.58
C VAL A 157 -6.11 -6.20 12.41
N ASP A 158 -5.19 -6.91 11.81
CA ASP A 158 -4.48 -6.52 10.59
C ASP A 158 -4.27 -7.78 9.74
N PRO A 159 -4.31 -7.71 8.41
CA PRO A 159 -4.77 -6.57 7.60
C PRO A 159 -6.25 -6.23 7.87
N THR A 160 -6.63 -4.94 7.70
CA THR A 160 -8.00 -4.46 7.94
C THR A 160 -8.92 -4.67 6.75
N SER A 161 -8.37 -4.86 5.57
CA SER A 161 -9.14 -5.11 4.33
C SER A 161 -8.43 -6.07 3.39
N ALA A 162 -9.14 -6.57 2.40
CA ALA A 162 -8.60 -7.48 1.40
C ALA A 162 -9.26 -7.26 0.03
N SER A 163 -8.50 -7.47 -1.05
CA SER A 163 -9.04 -7.50 -2.41
C SER A 163 -8.25 -8.46 -3.29
N VAL A 164 -8.70 -8.65 -4.54
CA VAL A 164 -8.07 -9.62 -5.45
C VAL A 164 -6.66 -9.14 -5.85
N GLY A 165 -5.65 -9.89 -5.43
CA GLY A 165 -4.23 -9.64 -5.67
C GLY A 165 -3.50 -10.78 -6.36
N SER A 166 -4.19 -11.88 -6.66
CA SER A 166 -3.66 -12.97 -7.47
C SER A 166 -4.12 -12.82 -8.91
N GLY A 167 -3.19 -12.62 -9.83
CA GLY A 167 -3.50 -12.49 -11.25
C GLY A 167 -4.05 -11.13 -11.65
N THR A 168 -3.57 -10.04 -11.06
CA THR A 168 -3.98 -8.67 -11.38
C THR A 168 -3.40 -8.21 -12.71
N ALA A 169 -4.27 -7.70 -13.61
CA ALA A 169 -3.83 -7.10 -14.86
C ALA A 169 -3.12 -5.76 -14.60
N LEU A 170 -1.97 -5.59 -15.23
CA LEU A 170 -1.11 -4.41 -15.06
C LEU A 170 -0.33 -4.09 -16.33
N SER A 171 0.26 -2.91 -16.39
CA SER A 171 1.09 -2.49 -17.52
C SER A 171 2.46 -3.15 -17.47
N SER A 172 2.93 -3.60 -18.62
CA SER A 172 4.33 -4.01 -18.80
C SER A 172 5.19 -2.83 -19.22
N THR A 173 6.45 -2.81 -18.81
CA THR A 173 7.44 -1.83 -19.31
C THR A 173 7.81 -2.03 -20.78
N THR A 174 7.50 -3.19 -21.35
CA THR A 174 7.93 -3.58 -22.69
C THR A 174 6.79 -3.63 -23.72
N GLY A 175 5.57 -3.28 -23.34
CA GLY A 175 4.45 -3.10 -24.26
C GLY A 175 3.12 -3.71 -23.82
N PRO A 176 2.84 -5.02 -24.01
CA PRO A 176 1.51 -5.54 -23.76
C PRO A 176 1.15 -5.55 -22.26
N ILE A 177 -0.16 -5.66 -21.98
CA ILE A 177 -0.66 -5.90 -20.65
C ILE A 177 -0.07 -7.21 -20.11
N ASP A 178 0.35 -7.19 -18.86
CA ASP A 178 0.90 -8.31 -18.14
C ASP A 178 0.00 -8.68 -16.95
N VAL A 179 0.36 -9.72 -16.23
CA VAL A 179 -0.36 -10.19 -15.05
C VAL A 179 0.63 -10.36 -13.91
N GLY A 180 0.34 -9.74 -12.78
CA GLY A 180 1.16 -9.84 -11.57
C GLY A 180 0.35 -10.30 -10.36
N SER A 181 1.06 -10.76 -9.33
CA SER A 181 0.48 -11.12 -8.03
C SER A 181 1.27 -10.46 -6.92
N GLY A 182 0.59 -9.97 -5.90
CA GLY A 182 1.20 -9.28 -4.76
C GLY A 182 0.23 -8.36 -4.05
N THR A 183 0.45 -8.12 -2.77
CA THR A 183 -0.28 -7.10 -2.00
C THR A 183 -0.04 -5.69 -2.55
N SER A 184 1.11 -5.48 -3.19
CA SER A 184 1.44 -4.26 -3.94
C SER A 184 0.45 -3.92 -5.06
N PHE A 185 -0.22 -4.92 -5.63
CA PHE A 185 -1.18 -4.73 -6.74
C PHE A 185 -2.63 -4.63 -6.27
N VAL A 186 -2.91 -5.12 -5.07
CA VAL A 186 -4.21 -4.94 -4.41
C VAL A 186 -4.38 -3.52 -3.90
N THR A 187 -3.35 -3.01 -3.24
CA THR A 187 -3.37 -1.70 -2.59
C THR A 187 -3.80 -0.56 -3.52
N PRO A 188 -3.20 -0.39 -4.72
CA PRO A 188 -3.67 0.64 -5.65
C PRO A 188 -5.09 0.38 -6.17
N ASN A 189 -5.51 -0.88 -6.35
CA ASN A 189 -6.88 -1.17 -6.77
C ASN A 189 -7.89 -0.68 -5.73
N LEU A 190 -7.64 -0.99 -4.45
CA LEU A 190 -8.49 -0.54 -3.34
C LEU A 190 -8.41 0.98 -3.15
N ALA A 191 -7.24 1.60 -3.34
CA ALA A 191 -7.07 3.05 -3.28
C ALA A 191 -7.95 3.78 -4.31
N GLY A 192 -8.06 3.22 -5.51
CA GLY A 192 -8.98 3.77 -6.51
C GLY A 192 -10.45 3.63 -6.12
N LEU A 193 -10.86 2.49 -5.55
CA LEU A 193 -12.20 2.31 -5.01
C LEU A 193 -12.51 3.35 -3.92
N VAL A 194 -11.59 3.51 -2.95
CA VAL A 194 -11.69 4.50 -1.87
C VAL A 194 -11.81 5.92 -2.42
N THR A 195 -10.99 6.26 -3.42
CA THR A 195 -11.05 7.56 -4.10
C THR A 195 -12.42 7.82 -4.74
N CYS A 196 -12.98 6.84 -5.44
CA CYS A 196 -14.30 6.94 -6.04
C CYS A 196 -15.41 7.01 -4.98
N LEU A 197 -15.30 6.24 -3.90
CA LEU A 197 -16.26 6.26 -2.80
C LEU A 197 -16.28 7.64 -2.13
N TRP A 198 -15.11 8.18 -1.81
CA TRP A 198 -15.03 9.49 -1.17
C TRP A 198 -15.49 10.62 -2.10
N GLN A 199 -15.19 10.53 -3.39
CA GLN A 199 -15.73 11.48 -4.39
C GLN A 199 -17.26 11.45 -4.41
N ALA A 200 -17.88 10.28 -4.23
CA ALA A 200 -19.35 10.15 -4.20
C ALA A 200 -19.95 10.69 -2.89
N PHE A 201 -19.18 10.70 -1.80
CA PHE A 201 -19.62 11.13 -0.47
C PHE A 201 -18.61 12.10 0.17
N PRO A 202 -18.41 13.30 -0.40
CA PRO A 202 -17.32 14.21 -0.02
C PRO A 202 -17.49 14.81 1.38
N ASP A 203 -18.70 14.77 1.94
CA ASP A 203 -19.00 15.28 3.28
C ASP A 203 -18.66 14.28 4.41
N PHE A 204 -18.31 13.03 4.05
CA PHE A 204 -17.93 12.03 5.03
C PHE A 204 -16.46 12.22 5.45
N ASN A 205 -16.20 12.06 6.74
CA ASN A 205 -14.83 12.04 7.23
C ASN A 205 -14.16 10.70 6.86
N ILE A 206 -12.82 10.67 6.92
CA ILE A 206 -12.02 9.52 6.51
C ILE A 206 -12.40 8.22 7.24
N MET A 207 -12.74 8.31 8.55
CA MET A 207 -13.07 7.10 9.33
C MET A 207 -14.38 6.46 8.88
N VAL A 208 -15.34 7.25 8.39
CA VAL A 208 -16.58 6.71 7.80
C VAL A 208 -16.28 5.97 6.50
N ILE A 209 -15.39 6.53 5.67
CA ILE A 209 -14.98 5.90 4.41
C ILE A 209 -14.19 4.61 4.71
N ILE A 210 -13.22 4.66 5.63
CA ILE A 210 -12.42 3.49 6.06
C ILE A 210 -13.35 2.37 6.55
N THR A 211 -14.21 2.65 7.52
CA THR A 211 -15.14 1.65 8.08
C THR A 211 -16.13 1.06 7.03
N ALA A 212 -16.42 1.81 5.95
CA ALA A 212 -17.27 1.31 4.88
C ALA A 212 -16.54 0.32 3.94
N VAL A 213 -15.22 0.25 4.02
CA VAL A 213 -14.36 -0.60 3.19
C VAL A 213 -13.80 -1.79 3.96
N GLU A 214 -13.70 -1.70 5.30
CA GLU A 214 -13.40 -2.81 6.23
C GLU A 214 -14.58 -3.82 6.30
#